data_cc0b71307e466381fb4a09b0725e21cd
#
_entry.id   cc0b71307e466381fb4a09b0725e21cd
#
_cell.length_a   1.000
_cell.length_b   1.000
_cell.length_c   1.000
_cell.angle_alpha   90.00
_cell.angle_beta   90.00
_cell.angle_gamma   90.00
#
_symmetry.space_group_name_H-M   'P 1'
#
loop_
_entity.id
_entity.type
_entity.pdbx_description
1 polymer ?
#
loop_
_entity_poly.entity_id
_entity_poly.type
_entity_poly.pdbx_seq_one_letter_code
_entity_poly.pdbx_strand_id
1 'polypeptide(L)'
;DKRYKDVVAMDEKVLKLHLKREPRFYAHIAADRCYYQLGKKNVLVEAYRGERFGTRETSITNSVPQNLTGYWLKKGSDSEVSNVGYNNAFMTDYPCVLIRLADLYLMKAEAWNEYLAVPDEEHVYAPLNEVRRRAGIPDVKEAWKTYAKNPGKVATKEGMREIIHREWDIEFAFEGRRFWNLRRWLTAVDELNEEQYGWNIVGQNAREFYNNFREPVRVWAKRKFISPRDYLFPLQSEEVMISGCVQNPGW
;
A
#
# COMPACT_ATOMS: atom_id res chain seq x y z
N ASP A 1 1.66 -15.19 15.22
CA ASP A 1 1.58 -15.69 13.85
C ASP A 1 2.99 -16.05 13.35
N LYS A 2 3.14 -17.25 12.80
CA LYS A 2 4.44 -17.73 12.26
C LYS A 2 5.04 -16.82 11.18
N ARG A 3 4.24 -15.99 10.51
CA ARG A 3 4.71 -15.05 9.48
C ARG A 3 5.70 -14.02 9.99
N TYR A 4 5.55 -13.60 11.22
CA TYR A 4 6.37 -12.53 11.79
C TYR A 4 7.55 -13.04 12.60
N LYS A 5 7.51 -14.28 13.09
CA LYS A 5 8.49 -14.83 14.03
C LYS A 5 9.96 -14.67 13.58
N ASP A 6 10.22 -14.83 12.29
CA ASP A 6 11.58 -14.80 11.76
C ASP A 6 12.01 -13.43 11.22
N VAL A 7 11.07 -12.52 11.02
CA VAL A 7 11.33 -11.20 10.39
C VAL A 7 11.13 -10.02 11.34
N VAL A 8 10.37 -10.20 12.42
CA VAL A 8 10.24 -9.19 13.48
C VAL A 8 11.39 -9.37 14.47
N ALA A 9 12.59 -9.09 13.99
CA ALA A 9 13.83 -9.12 14.76
C ALA A 9 14.76 -8.05 14.23
N MET A 10 15.65 -7.53 15.09
CA MET A 10 16.66 -6.56 14.65
C MET A 10 17.81 -7.26 13.93
N ASP A 11 18.30 -6.60 12.88
CA ASP A 11 19.58 -6.85 12.28
C ASP A 11 20.40 -5.58 12.47
N GLU A 12 21.32 -5.59 13.42
CA GLU A 12 21.97 -4.40 13.96
C GLU A 12 20.96 -3.36 14.44
N LYS A 13 20.73 -2.30 13.65
CA LYS A 13 19.80 -1.20 13.97
C LYS A 13 18.50 -1.23 13.18
N VAL A 14 18.36 -2.12 12.21
CA VAL A 14 17.21 -2.17 11.29
C VAL A 14 16.37 -3.41 11.54
N LEU A 15 15.05 -3.28 11.48
CA LEU A 15 14.17 -4.42 11.55
C LEU A 15 14.33 -5.29 10.30
N LYS A 16 14.53 -6.59 10.44
CA LYS A 16 14.70 -7.52 9.30
C LYS A 16 13.55 -7.47 8.30
N LEU A 17 12.33 -7.18 8.78
CA LEU A 17 11.15 -6.97 7.93
C LEU A 17 11.36 -5.85 6.89
N HIS A 18 12.20 -4.87 7.17
CA HIS A 18 12.49 -3.75 6.28
C HIS A 18 13.67 -4.02 5.34
N LEU A 19 14.39 -5.12 5.52
CA LEU A 19 15.55 -5.46 4.71
C LEU A 19 15.16 -6.34 3.51
N LYS A 20 15.96 -6.25 2.46
CA LYS A 20 15.80 -7.07 1.23
C LYS A 20 14.38 -7.02 0.64
N ARG A 21 13.74 -5.86 0.71
CA ARG A 21 12.45 -5.60 0.08
C ARG A 21 12.67 -5.18 -1.38
N GLU A 22 11.63 -5.30 -2.20
CA GLU A 22 11.67 -4.78 -3.56
C GLU A 22 11.87 -3.25 -3.58
N PRO A 23 12.42 -2.67 -4.67
CA PRO A 23 12.73 -1.24 -4.74
C PRO A 23 11.54 -0.32 -4.46
N ARG A 24 10.33 -0.70 -4.86
CA ARG A 24 9.10 0.08 -4.62
C ARG A 24 8.76 0.23 -3.14
N PHE A 25 9.13 -0.73 -2.28
CA PHE A 25 8.97 -0.55 -0.83
C PHE A 25 9.72 0.69 -0.35
N TYR A 26 10.98 0.82 -0.72
CA TYR A 26 11.81 1.96 -0.32
C TYR A 26 11.47 3.28 -1.03
N ALA A 27 10.87 3.18 -2.22
CA ALA A 27 10.41 4.34 -2.97
C ALA A 27 9.06 4.89 -2.47
N HIS A 28 8.18 4.02 -1.97
CA HIS A 28 6.82 4.38 -1.59
C HIS A 28 6.63 4.63 -0.10
N ILE A 29 7.44 3.97 0.74
CA ILE A 29 7.24 3.93 2.20
C ILE A 29 8.52 4.40 2.90
N ALA A 30 8.36 5.30 3.85
CA ALA A 30 9.39 5.63 4.80
C ALA A 30 9.18 4.79 6.06
N ALA A 31 10.05 3.83 6.27
CA ALA A 31 10.08 2.95 7.43
C ALA A 31 11.22 3.35 8.37
N ASP A 32 11.10 2.97 9.64
CA ASP A 32 12.15 3.23 10.63
C ASP A 32 13.52 2.73 10.17
N ARG A 33 14.53 3.57 10.35
CA ARG A 33 15.94 3.36 9.93
C ARG A 33 16.14 3.21 8.41
N CYS A 34 15.12 3.53 7.60
CA CYS A 34 15.27 3.76 6.16
C CYS A 34 15.53 5.23 5.86
N TYR A 35 15.87 5.56 4.62
CA TYR A 35 16.11 6.95 4.24
C TYR A 35 14.88 7.59 3.59
N TYR A 36 14.63 8.83 3.98
CA TYR A 36 13.66 9.73 3.37
C TYR A 36 14.39 10.91 2.75
N GLN A 37 14.04 11.26 1.52
CA GLN A 37 14.63 12.41 0.85
C GLN A 37 13.82 13.67 1.19
N LEU A 38 14.46 14.62 1.82
CA LEU A 38 13.91 15.94 2.17
C LEU A 38 14.88 17.03 1.74
N GLY A 39 14.42 17.95 0.91
CA GLY A 39 15.23 19.08 0.46
C GLY A 39 16.58 18.66 -0.16
N LYS A 40 16.57 17.68 -1.05
CA LYS A 40 17.77 17.07 -1.68
C LYS A 40 18.71 16.35 -0.71
N LYS A 41 18.32 16.18 0.54
CA LYS A 41 19.11 15.46 1.55
C LYS A 41 18.45 14.13 1.91
N ASN A 42 19.27 13.10 2.02
CA ASN A 42 18.82 11.83 2.59
C ASN A 42 18.82 11.94 4.12
N VAL A 43 17.63 11.81 4.70
CA VAL A 43 17.42 11.90 6.14
C VAL A 43 17.04 10.51 6.65
N LEU A 44 17.70 10.08 7.71
CA LEU A 44 17.33 8.83 8.38
C LEU A 44 15.97 8.98 9.05
N VAL A 45 15.06 8.04 8.81
CA VAL A 45 13.79 7.96 9.51
C VAL A 45 14.01 7.38 10.89
N GLU A 46 13.88 8.21 11.90
CA GLU A 46 14.01 7.87 13.31
C GLU A 46 12.62 7.92 13.92
N ALA A 47 11.99 6.73 14.11
CA ALA A 47 10.56 6.58 14.32
C ALA A 47 10.13 6.49 15.77
N TYR A 48 11.05 6.26 16.72
CA TYR A 48 10.68 6.07 18.11
C TYR A 48 10.21 7.37 18.75
N ARG A 49 9.39 7.27 19.77
CA ARG A 49 8.87 8.44 20.48
C ARG A 49 10.02 9.35 20.95
N GLY A 50 9.90 10.64 20.62
CA GLY A 50 10.92 11.65 20.91
C GLY A 50 12.01 11.78 19.86
N GLU A 51 12.12 10.85 18.92
CA GLU A 51 13.01 10.98 17.76
C GLU A 51 12.40 11.88 16.68
N ARG A 52 13.17 12.15 15.62
CA ARG A 52 12.85 13.15 14.58
C ARG A 52 11.51 12.93 13.89
N PHE A 53 11.16 11.68 13.54
CA PHE A 53 9.89 11.31 12.92
C PHE A 53 8.90 10.73 13.95
N GLY A 54 9.36 10.49 15.16
CA GLY A 54 8.56 9.87 16.20
C GLY A 54 7.47 10.79 16.76
N THR A 55 6.52 10.18 17.43
CA THR A 55 5.44 10.89 18.13
C THR A 55 6.01 11.77 19.23
N ARG A 56 5.59 13.03 19.29
CA ARG A 56 5.94 13.94 20.37
C ARG A 56 4.93 13.80 21.52
N GLU A 57 5.39 14.04 22.74
CA GLU A 57 4.56 13.93 23.94
C GLU A 57 3.32 14.84 23.89
N THR A 58 3.51 16.06 23.41
CA THR A 58 2.43 17.05 23.22
C THR A 58 1.40 16.65 22.18
N SER A 59 1.76 15.74 21.27
CA SER A 59 0.86 15.30 20.20
C SER A 59 -0.07 14.17 20.62
N ILE A 60 0.22 13.46 21.71
CA ILE A 60 -0.65 12.38 22.24
C ILE A 60 -1.89 12.98 22.93
N THR A 61 -1.76 14.17 23.48
CA THR A 61 -2.84 14.86 24.21
C THR A 61 -3.71 15.73 23.33
N ASN A 62 -3.25 16.09 22.13
CA ASN A 62 -4.00 16.91 21.18
C ASN A 62 -4.64 16.03 20.11
N SER A 63 -5.88 16.31 19.76
CA SER A 63 -6.69 15.61 18.73
C SER A 63 -6.14 15.73 17.30
N VAL A 64 -4.86 15.97 17.12
CA VAL A 64 -4.21 16.06 15.80
C VAL A 64 -3.99 14.65 15.25
N PRO A 65 -4.41 14.37 14.02
CA PRO A 65 -4.15 13.09 13.38
C PRO A 65 -2.65 12.80 13.36
N GLN A 66 -2.26 11.70 13.99
CA GLN A 66 -0.87 11.27 14.05
C GLN A 66 -0.67 10.06 13.17
N ASN A 67 0.58 9.77 12.88
CA ASN A 67 0.92 8.49 12.28
C ASN A 67 0.52 7.36 13.23
N LEU A 68 -0.42 6.52 12.83
CA LEU A 68 -0.92 5.41 13.64
C LEU A 68 -0.17 4.10 13.39
N THR A 69 0.55 4.00 12.29
CA THR A 69 1.13 2.73 11.82
C THR A 69 2.61 2.59 12.07
N GLY A 70 3.30 3.69 12.34
CA GLY A 70 4.77 3.72 12.39
C GLY A 70 5.45 3.70 11.02
N TYR A 71 4.67 3.97 9.95
CA TYR A 71 5.17 4.13 8.58
C TYR A 71 4.69 5.47 8.01
N TRP A 72 5.48 6.08 7.14
CA TRP A 72 5.12 7.34 6.48
C TRP A 72 5.03 7.15 4.99
N LEU A 73 4.15 7.92 4.37
CA LEU A 73 4.04 8.01 2.93
C LEU A 73 5.26 8.72 2.36
N LYS A 74 5.89 8.11 1.36
CA LYS A 74 7.02 8.67 0.62
C LYS A 74 6.68 8.91 -0.85
N LYS A 75 5.86 8.04 -1.44
CA LYS A 75 5.40 8.18 -2.83
C LYS A 75 4.62 9.48 -3.01
N GLY A 76 4.91 10.21 -4.09
CA GLY A 76 4.25 11.48 -4.39
C GLY A 76 4.75 12.67 -3.55
N SER A 77 5.73 12.46 -2.65
CA SER A 77 6.41 13.58 -2.01
C SER A 77 7.51 14.12 -2.93
N ASP A 78 7.52 15.44 -3.10
CA ASP A 78 8.58 16.09 -3.85
C ASP A 78 9.89 16.08 -3.05
N SER A 79 10.96 15.59 -3.70
CA SER A 79 12.30 15.60 -3.11
C SER A 79 12.89 17.00 -2.96
N GLU A 80 12.33 17.98 -3.63
CA GLU A 80 12.78 19.38 -3.58
C GLU A 80 12.05 20.21 -2.53
N VAL A 81 11.05 19.64 -1.84
CA VAL A 81 10.40 20.31 -0.71
C VAL A 81 11.44 20.75 0.29
N SER A 82 11.57 22.07 0.45
CA SER A 82 12.39 22.64 1.50
C SER A 82 11.49 23.14 2.62
N ASN A 83 11.77 22.71 3.83
CA ASN A 83 11.10 23.20 5.03
C ASN A 83 12.02 24.21 5.73
N VAL A 84 11.67 25.48 5.68
CA VAL A 84 12.41 26.57 6.34
C VAL A 84 11.86 26.88 7.74
N GLY A 85 10.86 26.12 8.18
CA GLY A 85 10.22 26.25 9.49
C GLY A 85 8.84 25.59 9.53
N TYR A 86 8.24 25.52 10.71
CA TYR A 86 6.99 24.79 10.94
C TYR A 86 5.82 25.19 10.00
N ASN A 87 5.80 26.45 9.54
CA ASN A 87 4.75 27.00 8.66
C ASN A 87 5.22 27.38 7.26
N ASN A 88 6.47 27.13 6.89
CA ASN A 88 7.06 27.58 5.63
C ASN A 88 7.59 26.38 4.85
N ALA A 89 6.69 25.51 4.41
CA ALA A 89 7.03 24.47 3.44
C ALA A 89 6.86 25.05 2.03
N PHE A 90 7.93 25.10 1.26
CA PHE A 90 7.85 25.35 -0.17
C PHE A 90 7.59 24.04 -0.88
N MET A 91 6.42 23.93 -1.48
CA MET A 91 6.05 22.80 -2.34
C MET A 91 6.16 23.26 -3.79
N THR A 92 6.76 22.44 -4.63
CA THR A 92 6.69 22.63 -6.07
C THR A 92 5.40 22.03 -6.60
N ASP A 93 4.78 22.70 -7.56
CA ASP A 93 3.64 22.16 -8.26
C ASP A 93 4.07 20.93 -9.06
N TYR A 94 3.35 19.83 -8.91
CA TYR A 94 3.53 18.68 -9.75
C TYR A 94 2.21 18.26 -10.41
N PRO A 95 2.25 17.70 -11.63
CA PRO A 95 1.04 17.32 -12.34
C PRO A 95 0.29 16.20 -11.63
N CYS A 96 -1.02 16.37 -11.46
CA CYS A 96 -1.89 15.30 -10.99
C CYS A 96 -2.06 14.25 -12.09
N VAL A 97 -1.50 13.08 -11.89
CA VAL A 97 -1.57 11.98 -12.85
C VAL A 97 -2.91 11.25 -12.71
N LEU A 98 -3.77 11.36 -13.72
CA LEU A 98 -5.05 10.67 -13.75
C LEU A 98 -4.91 9.22 -14.25
N ILE A 99 -4.14 9.01 -15.33
CA ILE A 99 -3.85 7.69 -15.93
C ILE A 99 -2.37 7.70 -16.32
N ARG A 100 -1.68 6.60 -16.09
CA ARG A 100 -0.30 6.42 -16.49
C ARG A 100 -0.09 5.10 -17.23
N LEU A 101 0.99 4.96 -17.96
CA LEU A 101 1.24 3.80 -18.81
C LEU A 101 1.16 2.46 -18.05
N ALA A 102 1.53 2.42 -16.77
CA ALA A 102 1.38 1.23 -15.95
C ALA A 102 -0.08 0.79 -15.78
N ASP A 103 -1.06 1.74 -15.76
CA ASP A 103 -2.50 1.40 -15.78
C ASP A 103 -2.81 0.56 -17.02
N LEU A 104 -2.36 0.99 -18.21
CA LEU A 104 -2.66 0.32 -19.47
C LEU A 104 -2.03 -1.07 -19.55
N TYR A 105 -0.80 -1.22 -19.08
CA TYR A 105 -0.13 -2.52 -19.04
C TYR A 105 -0.85 -3.50 -18.11
N LEU A 106 -1.23 -3.07 -16.90
CA LEU A 106 -1.93 -3.95 -15.96
C LEU A 106 -3.37 -4.22 -16.40
N MET A 107 -4.07 -3.24 -17.00
CA MET A 107 -5.38 -3.46 -17.60
C MET A 107 -5.31 -4.50 -18.74
N LYS A 108 -4.31 -4.39 -19.62
CA LYS A 108 -4.08 -5.38 -20.68
C LYS A 108 -3.85 -6.76 -20.10
N ALA A 109 -2.91 -6.90 -19.17
CA ALA A 109 -2.59 -8.18 -18.54
C ALA A 109 -3.80 -8.81 -17.86
N GLU A 110 -4.58 -8.02 -17.12
CA GLU A 110 -5.77 -8.47 -16.41
C GLU A 110 -6.87 -8.91 -17.39
N ALA A 111 -7.21 -8.07 -18.36
CA ALA A 111 -8.27 -8.36 -19.31
C ALA A 111 -7.98 -9.64 -20.12
N TRP A 112 -6.77 -9.80 -20.58
CA TRP A 112 -6.37 -11.00 -21.32
C TRP A 112 -6.30 -12.23 -20.42
N ASN A 113 -5.85 -12.10 -19.17
CA ASN A 113 -5.89 -13.21 -18.23
C ASN A 113 -7.32 -13.68 -17.97
N GLU A 114 -8.29 -12.77 -17.93
CA GLU A 114 -9.70 -13.14 -17.76
C GLU A 114 -10.33 -13.72 -19.03
N TYR A 115 -9.86 -13.33 -20.19
CA TYR A 115 -10.33 -13.86 -21.48
C TYR A 115 -9.76 -15.24 -21.81
N LEU A 116 -8.45 -15.44 -21.62
CA LEU A 116 -7.77 -16.68 -21.96
C LEU A 116 -8.07 -17.80 -20.94
N ALA A 117 -8.04 -19.05 -21.42
CA ALA A 117 -8.11 -20.22 -20.53
C ALA A 117 -6.82 -20.43 -19.73
N VAL A 118 -5.66 -20.08 -20.33
CA VAL A 118 -4.32 -20.17 -19.72
C VAL A 118 -3.56 -18.90 -20.07
N PRO A 119 -2.83 -18.30 -19.11
CA PRO A 119 -2.03 -17.10 -19.35
C PRO A 119 -0.96 -17.34 -20.42
N ASP A 120 -0.79 -16.41 -21.34
CA ASP A 120 0.20 -16.46 -22.41
C ASP A 120 1.32 -15.40 -22.26
N GLU A 121 2.35 -15.52 -23.11
CA GLU A 121 3.50 -14.63 -23.07
C GLU A 121 3.17 -13.23 -23.58
N GLU A 122 2.47 -13.13 -24.69
CA GLU A 122 2.25 -11.86 -25.39
C GLU A 122 1.27 -10.94 -24.68
N HIS A 123 0.21 -11.52 -24.16
CA HIS A 123 -0.95 -10.75 -23.69
C HIS A 123 -0.97 -10.58 -22.16
N VAL A 124 -0.40 -11.54 -21.42
CA VAL A 124 -0.45 -11.55 -19.94
C VAL A 124 0.92 -11.25 -19.34
N TYR A 125 1.94 -12.06 -19.66
CA TYR A 125 3.24 -11.91 -18.99
C TYR A 125 4.02 -10.69 -19.48
N ALA A 126 4.08 -10.44 -20.80
CA ALA A 126 4.85 -9.32 -21.33
C ALA A 126 4.40 -7.96 -20.80
N PRO A 127 3.11 -7.57 -20.82
CA PRO A 127 2.70 -6.29 -20.26
C PRO A 127 2.91 -6.21 -18.73
N LEU A 128 2.70 -7.29 -18.00
CA LEU A 128 3.01 -7.33 -16.57
C LEU A 128 4.50 -7.11 -16.30
N ASN A 129 5.35 -7.73 -17.11
CA ASN A 129 6.81 -7.63 -16.99
C ASN A 129 7.35 -6.25 -17.34
N GLU A 130 6.66 -5.45 -18.19
CA GLU A 130 7.04 -4.05 -18.42
C GLU A 130 6.98 -3.22 -17.11
N VAL A 131 5.92 -3.41 -16.32
CA VAL A 131 5.78 -2.74 -15.02
C VAL A 131 6.88 -3.22 -14.06
N ARG A 132 7.12 -4.53 -14.03
CA ARG A 132 8.12 -5.14 -13.15
C ARG A 132 9.55 -4.72 -13.50
N ARG A 133 9.89 -4.68 -14.79
CA ARG A 133 11.21 -4.26 -15.29
C ARG A 133 11.49 -2.80 -14.94
N ARG A 134 10.51 -1.91 -15.12
CA ARG A 134 10.63 -0.52 -14.68
C ARG A 134 10.87 -0.42 -13.16
N ALA A 135 10.26 -1.30 -12.38
CA ALA A 135 10.45 -1.36 -10.93
C ALA A 135 11.79 -1.99 -10.49
N GLY A 136 12.59 -2.48 -11.44
CA GLY A 136 13.89 -3.11 -11.16
C GLY A 136 13.78 -4.49 -10.49
N ILE A 137 12.68 -5.22 -10.78
CA ILE A 137 12.46 -6.58 -10.26
C ILE A 137 12.38 -7.60 -11.39
N PRO A 138 12.75 -8.87 -11.15
CA PRO A 138 12.74 -9.92 -12.16
C PRO A 138 11.37 -10.14 -12.79
N ASP A 139 11.34 -10.66 -13.99
CA ASP A 139 10.13 -11.08 -14.68
C ASP A 139 9.32 -12.07 -13.82
N VAL A 140 8.00 -12.06 -13.98
CA VAL A 140 7.09 -12.77 -13.08
C VAL A 140 7.39 -14.26 -12.98
N LYS A 141 7.63 -14.93 -14.12
CA LYS A 141 7.95 -16.38 -14.14
C LYS A 141 9.24 -16.69 -13.40
N GLU A 142 10.29 -15.89 -13.65
CA GLU A 142 11.58 -16.04 -12.98
C GLU A 142 11.48 -15.79 -11.47
N ALA A 143 10.83 -14.70 -11.07
CA ALA A 143 10.64 -14.37 -9.67
C ALA A 143 9.87 -15.46 -8.92
N TRP A 144 8.80 -15.99 -9.50
CA TRP A 144 8.01 -17.03 -8.86
C TRP A 144 8.73 -18.38 -8.83
N LYS A 145 9.49 -18.72 -9.85
CA LYS A 145 10.36 -19.92 -9.87
C LYS A 145 11.41 -19.87 -8.76
N THR A 146 11.98 -18.69 -8.52
CA THR A 146 13.13 -18.52 -7.61
C THR A 146 12.71 -18.32 -6.15
N TYR A 147 11.66 -17.55 -5.91
CA TYR A 147 11.35 -17.04 -4.56
C TYR A 147 10.02 -17.51 -4.01
N ALA A 148 9.10 -18.04 -4.84
CA ALA A 148 7.78 -18.38 -4.36
C ALA A 148 7.71 -19.79 -3.76
N LYS A 149 6.84 -19.94 -2.74
CA LYS A 149 6.51 -21.25 -2.17
C LYS A 149 5.70 -22.14 -3.14
N ASN A 150 4.95 -21.53 -4.05
CA ASN A 150 4.19 -22.18 -5.09
C ASN A 150 4.58 -21.61 -6.47
N PRO A 151 5.66 -22.11 -7.09
CA PRO A 151 6.10 -21.63 -8.39
C PRO A 151 5.10 -21.85 -9.53
N GLY A 152 4.27 -22.90 -9.42
CA GLY A 152 3.26 -23.23 -10.42
C GLY A 152 2.09 -22.23 -10.51
N LYS A 153 1.94 -21.35 -9.53
CA LYS A 153 0.85 -20.37 -9.49
C LYS A 153 0.78 -19.49 -10.74
N VAL A 154 1.93 -19.16 -11.33
CA VAL A 154 2.00 -18.35 -12.56
C VAL A 154 1.37 -19.01 -13.78
N ALA A 155 1.26 -20.34 -13.81
CA ALA A 155 0.77 -21.09 -14.96
C ALA A 155 -0.77 -21.23 -15.01
N THR A 156 -1.47 -20.80 -13.97
CA THR A 156 -2.93 -20.90 -13.90
C THR A 156 -3.60 -19.55 -14.00
N LYS A 157 -4.80 -19.51 -14.57
CA LYS A 157 -5.62 -18.29 -14.69
C LYS A 157 -5.88 -17.64 -13.33
N GLU A 158 -6.32 -18.43 -12.36
CA GLU A 158 -6.61 -17.99 -11.00
C GLU A 158 -5.35 -17.48 -10.30
N GLY A 159 -4.27 -18.20 -10.45
CA GLY A 159 -2.98 -17.81 -9.88
C GLY A 159 -2.45 -16.51 -10.45
N MET A 160 -2.56 -16.32 -11.77
CA MET A 160 -2.17 -15.06 -12.42
C MET A 160 -3.10 -13.92 -12.06
N ARG A 161 -4.41 -14.14 -11.90
CA ARG A 161 -5.34 -13.13 -11.37
C ARG A 161 -4.86 -12.57 -10.05
N GLU A 162 -4.55 -13.43 -9.08
CA GLU A 162 -4.05 -12.98 -7.78
C GLU A 162 -2.70 -12.26 -7.89
N ILE A 163 -1.82 -12.69 -8.79
CA ILE A 163 -0.51 -12.04 -9.03
C ILE A 163 -0.71 -10.65 -9.63
N ILE A 164 -1.59 -10.51 -10.63
CA ILE A 164 -1.90 -9.23 -11.27
C ILE A 164 -2.58 -8.28 -10.27
N HIS A 165 -3.55 -8.74 -9.49
CA HIS A 165 -4.19 -7.93 -8.46
C HIS A 165 -3.17 -7.43 -7.43
N ARG A 166 -2.24 -8.29 -7.01
CA ARG A 166 -1.16 -7.88 -6.11
C ARG A 166 -0.19 -6.88 -6.76
N GLU A 167 0.10 -7.03 -8.05
CA GLU A 167 0.92 -6.05 -8.78
C GLU A 167 0.22 -4.68 -8.86
N TRP A 168 -1.10 -4.65 -9.09
CA TRP A 168 -1.92 -3.44 -8.97
C TRP A 168 -1.78 -2.78 -7.59
N ASP A 169 -1.92 -3.54 -6.53
CA ASP A 169 -1.84 -3.02 -5.17
C ASP A 169 -0.48 -2.42 -4.84
N ILE A 170 0.59 -3.05 -5.29
CA ILE A 170 1.96 -2.58 -5.03
C ILE A 170 2.31 -1.39 -5.92
N GLU A 171 2.03 -1.49 -7.22
CA GLU A 171 2.36 -0.46 -8.20
C GLU A 171 1.58 0.83 -7.95
N PHE A 172 0.30 0.72 -7.62
CA PHE A 172 -0.60 1.84 -7.38
C PHE A 172 -0.85 2.14 -5.89
N ALA A 173 0.00 1.62 -5.01
CA ALA A 173 -0.04 2.00 -3.61
C ALA A 173 -0.03 3.53 -3.46
N PHE A 174 -0.95 4.06 -2.64
CA PHE A 174 -1.13 5.49 -2.36
C PHE A 174 -1.63 6.37 -3.53
N GLU A 175 -2.08 5.78 -4.63
CA GLU A 175 -2.68 6.50 -5.77
C GLU A 175 -4.22 6.41 -5.82
N GLY A 176 -4.85 6.00 -4.74
CA GLY A 176 -6.32 5.91 -4.63
C GLY A 176 -6.98 4.77 -5.41
N ARG A 177 -6.20 3.90 -6.08
CA ARG A 177 -6.75 2.83 -6.94
C ARG A 177 -7.34 1.66 -6.17
N ARG A 178 -6.77 1.31 -5.00
CA ARG A 178 -7.13 0.09 -4.26
C ARG A 178 -8.62 0.00 -3.95
N PHE A 179 -9.24 1.08 -3.46
CA PHE A 179 -10.67 1.08 -3.12
C PHE A 179 -11.55 0.68 -4.33
N TRP A 180 -11.27 1.26 -5.50
CA TRP A 180 -12.00 0.97 -6.73
C TRP A 180 -11.73 -0.43 -7.26
N ASN A 181 -10.49 -0.89 -7.18
CA ASN A 181 -10.09 -2.23 -7.57
C ASN A 181 -10.78 -3.30 -6.72
N LEU A 182 -10.78 -3.17 -5.39
CA LEU A 182 -11.47 -4.11 -4.51
C LEU A 182 -12.98 -4.19 -4.79
N ARG A 183 -13.59 -3.07 -5.15
CA ARG A 183 -15.02 -3.05 -5.52
C ARG A 183 -15.28 -3.77 -6.84
N ARG A 184 -14.49 -3.49 -7.89
CA ARG A 184 -14.68 -4.14 -9.19
C ARG A 184 -14.29 -5.63 -9.19
N TRP A 185 -13.36 -6.04 -8.31
CA TRP A 185 -13.02 -7.45 -8.10
C TRP A 185 -13.99 -8.17 -7.16
N LEU A 186 -14.91 -7.48 -6.54
CA LEU A 186 -15.85 -7.98 -5.53
C LEU A 186 -15.17 -8.58 -4.28
N THR A 187 -13.98 -8.12 -3.96
CA THR A 187 -13.20 -8.55 -2.78
C THR A 187 -13.22 -7.52 -1.64
N ALA A 188 -13.96 -6.43 -1.80
CA ALA A 188 -13.98 -5.33 -0.83
C ALA A 188 -14.53 -5.75 0.54
N VAL A 189 -15.48 -6.68 0.59
CA VAL A 189 -16.07 -7.15 1.85
C VAL A 189 -15.04 -7.88 2.71
N ASP A 190 -14.17 -8.67 2.10
CA ASP A 190 -13.13 -9.43 2.82
C ASP A 190 -11.99 -8.51 3.26
N GLU A 191 -11.44 -7.73 2.33
CA GLU A 191 -10.28 -6.90 2.53
C GLU A 191 -10.54 -5.64 3.41
N LEU A 192 -11.69 -4.98 3.22
CA LEU A 192 -11.99 -3.75 3.97
C LEU A 192 -12.57 -4.00 5.37
N ASN A 193 -13.02 -5.22 5.66
CA ASN A 193 -13.43 -5.61 6.99
C ASN A 193 -12.28 -6.14 7.86
N GLU A 194 -11.05 -6.21 7.35
CA GLU A 194 -9.90 -6.59 8.15
C GLU A 194 -9.47 -5.50 9.13
N GLU A 195 -8.90 -5.92 10.24
CA GLU A 195 -8.31 -5.03 11.23
C GLU A 195 -7.04 -4.38 10.67
N GLN A 196 -6.76 -3.16 11.13
CA GLN A 196 -5.56 -2.43 10.72
C GLN A 196 -4.48 -2.55 11.78
N TYR A 197 -3.26 -2.87 11.34
CA TYR A 197 -2.12 -3.12 12.21
C TYR A 197 -0.98 -2.13 11.94
N GLY A 198 -0.19 -1.87 12.95
CA GLY A 198 1.00 -1.02 12.90
C GLY A 198 1.91 -1.28 14.09
N TRP A 199 2.87 -0.42 14.31
CA TRP A 199 3.77 -0.50 15.43
C TRP A 199 3.32 0.40 16.60
N ASN A 200 3.88 0.19 17.77
CA ASN A 200 3.58 1.00 18.94
C ASN A 200 4.30 2.37 18.83
N ILE A 201 3.61 3.36 18.27
CA ILE A 201 4.15 4.70 18.02
C ILE A 201 4.55 5.49 19.29
N VAL A 202 4.18 5.03 20.47
CA VAL A 202 4.57 5.64 21.74
C VAL A 202 5.81 4.99 22.37
N GLY A 203 6.34 3.94 21.75
CA GLY A 203 7.57 3.26 22.18
C GLY A 203 8.80 4.14 22.02
N GLN A 204 9.64 4.18 23.04
CA GLN A 204 10.84 5.04 23.12
C GLN A 204 12.11 4.33 22.59
N ASN A 205 12.04 3.05 22.34
CA ASN A 205 13.13 2.23 21.84
C ASN A 205 12.62 1.12 20.94
N ALA A 206 13.52 0.40 20.27
CA ALA A 206 13.18 -0.66 19.33
C ALA A 206 12.26 -1.74 19.95
N ARG A 207 12.55 -2.14 21.18
CA ARG A 207 11.80 -3.19 21.86
C ARG A 207 10.34 -2.79 22.09
N GLU A 208 10.12 -1.56 22.55
CA GLU A 208 8.78 -1.01 22.80
C GLU A 208 8.05 -0.74 21.50
N PHE A 209 8.72 -0.06 20.55
CA PHE A 209 8.14 0.30 19.26
C PHE A 209 7.70 -0.94 18.47
N TYR A 210 8.53 -1.98 18.41
CA TYR A 210 8.24 -3.22 17.69
C TYR A 210 7.52 -4.29 18.54
N ASN A 211 6.75 -3.88 19.56
CA ASN A 211 5.93 -4.78 20.38
C ASN A 211 6.72 -5.98 20.91
N ASN A 212 7.87 -5.73 21.55
CA ASN A 212 8.78 -6.78 22.02
C ASN A 212 9.21 -7.77 20.92
N PHE A 213 9.37 -7.28 19.69
CA PHE A 213 9.69 -8.07 18.49
C PHE A 213 8.67 -9.19 18.20
N ARG A 214 7.41 -8.91 18.44
CA ARG A 214 6.27 -9.76 18.11
C ARG A 214 5.50 -9.21 16.91
N GLU A 215 4.30 -9.73 16.69
CA GLU A 215 3.39 -9.23 15.67
C GLU A 215 3.02 -7.75 15.89
N PRO A 216 2.71 -7.02 14.82
CA PRO A 216 2.20 -5.66 14.92
C PRO A 216 0.95 -5.57 15.80
N VAL A 217 0.74 -4.43 16.43
CA VAL A 217 -0.42 -4.16 17.27
C VAL A 217 -1.59 -3.61 16.43
N ARG A 218 -2.81 -3.90 16.84
CA ARG A 218 -3.99 -3.30 16.23
C ARG A 218 -4.01 -1.79 16.51
N VAL A 219 -4.03 -0.98 15.46
CA VAL A 219 -3.98 0.49 15.56
C VAL A 219 -5.29 1.17 15.24
N TRP A 220 -6.22 0.47 14.59
CA TRP A 220 -7.53 1.00 14.25
C TRP A 220 -8.63 -0.04 14.43
N ALA A 221 -9.83 0.43 14.75
CA ALA A 221 -11.01 -0.40 14.84
C ALA A 221 -11.33 -0.99 13.45
N LYS A 222 -11.96 -2.17 13.44
CA LYS A 222 -12.43 -2.83 12.24
C LYS A 222 -13.35 -1.89 11.44
N ARG A 223 -13.05 -1.67 10.17
CA ARG A 223 -13.94 -1.00 9.22
C ARG A 223 -15.16 -1.87 8.99
N LYS A 224 -16.24 -1.28 8.51
CA LYS A 224 -17.46 -2.00 8.19
C LYS A 224 -17.83 -1.75 6.73
N PHE A 225 -17.66 -2.76 5.91
CA PHE A 225 -18.13 -2.78 4.53
C PHE A 225 -19.24 -3.83 4.42
N ILE A 226 -20.43 -3.44 4.02
CA ILE A 226 -21.63 -4.28 3.99
C ILE A 226 -21.96 -4.62 2.54
N SER A 227 -21.94 -5.91 2.18
CA SER A 227 -22.40 -6.40 0.89
C SER A 227 -23.91 -6.69 0.92
N PRO A 228 -24.66 -6.40 -0.14
CA PRO A 228 -24.27 -5.76 -1.41
C PRO A 228 -24.25 -4.22 -1.33
N ARG A 229 -24.75 -3.63 -0.27
CA ARG A 229 -25.01 -2.19 -0.12
C ARG A 229 -23.82 -1.32 -0.52
N ASP A 230 -22.65 -1.55 0.09
CA ASP A 230 -21.48 -0.66 -0.03
C ASP A 230 -20.71 -0.84 -1.35
N TYR A 231 -21.09 -1.83 -2.18
CA TYR A 231 -20.61 -1.91 -3.56
C TYR A 231 -21.23 -0.84 -4.47
N LEU A 232 -22.36 -0.28 -4.08
CA LEU A 232 -23.04 0.81 -4.78
C LEU A 232 -23.06 2.06 -3.87
N PHE A 233 -23.03 3.25 -4.47
CA PHE A 233 -23.25 4.48 -3.73
C PHE A 233 -24.74 4.76 -3.59
N PRO A 234 -25.18 5.43 -2.50
CA PRO A 234 -26.56 5.91 -2.42
C PRO A 234 -26.81 6.96 -3.49
N LEU A 235 -27.99 6.93 -4.08
CA LEU A 235 -28.50 8.05 -4.86
C LEU A 235 -28.94 9.16 -3.90
N GLN A 236 -28.72 10.41 -4.27
CA GLN A 236 -29.16 11.53 -3.46
C GLN A 236 -30.69 11.52 -3.33
N SER A 237 -31.20 11.70 -2.12
CA SER A 237 -32.64 11.57 -1.85
C SER A 237 -33.47 12.53 -2.69
N GLU A 238 -32.99 13.72 -2.94
CA GLU A 238 -33.64 14.70 -3.80
C GLU A 238 -33.76 14.20 -5.25
N GLU A 239 -32.69 13.59 -5.78
CA GLU A 239 -32.66 13.00 -7.11
C GLU A 239 -33.67 11.85 -7.24
N VAL A 240 -33.75 10.99 -6.23
CA VAL A 240 -34.72 9.88 -6.18
C VAL A 240 -36.18 10.43 -6.22
N MET A 241 -36.47 11.51 -5.49
CA MET A 241 -37.77 12.12 -5.47
C MET A 241 -38.15 12.81 -6.80
N ILE A 242 -37.19 13.49 -7.44
CA ILE A 242 -37.43 14.24 -8.67
C ILE A 242 -37.52 13.31 -9.87
N SER A 243 -36.58 12.38 -10.01
CA SER A 243 -36.48 11.50 -11.18
C SER A 243 -37.38 10.25 -11.09
N GLY A 244 -37.88 9.92 -9.91
CA GLY A 244 -38.60 8.68 -9.65
C GLY A 244 -37.78 7.41 -9.77
N CYS A 245 -36.43 7.51 -9.79
CA CYS A 245 -35.57 6.33 -9.80
C CYS A 245 -35.57 5.60 -8.45
N VAL A 246 -35.32 4.29 -8.51
CA VAL A 246 -35.29 3.46 -7.31
C VAL A 246 -33.90 3.59 -6.65
N GLN A 247 -33.91 3.76 -5.33
CA GLN A 247 -32.66 3.78 -4.55
C GLN A 247 -31.87 2.45 -4.67
N ASN A 248 -30.55 2.53 -4.61
CA ASN A 248 -29.72 1.34 -4.59
C ASN A 248 -30.02 0.45 -3.37
N PRO A 249 -29.91 -0.89 -3.51
CA PRO A 249 -30.26 -1.82 -2.44
C PRO A 249 -29.51 -1.56 -1.13
N GLY A 250 -30.28 -1.43 -0.03
CA GLY A 250 -29.73 -1.27 1.32
C GLY A 250 -29.43 0.17 1.75
N TRP A 251 -29.76 1.16 0.90
CA TRP A 251 -29.68 2.58 1.20
C TRP A 251 -31.04 3.22 1.47
#